data_673276383c0000af05a7c4b96d807212
#
_entry.id   673276383c0000af05a7c4b96d807212
#
_cell.length_a   1.000
_cell.length_b   1.000
_cell.length_c   1.000
_cell.angle_alpha   90.00
_cell.angle_beta   90.00
_cell.angle_gamma   90.00
#
_symmetry.space_group_name_H-M   'P 1'
#
loop_
_entity.id
_entity.type
_entity.pdbx_description
1 polymer ?
#
loop_
_entity_poly.entity_id
_entity_poly.type
_entity_poly.pdbx_seq_one_letter_code
_entity_poly.pdbx_strand_id
1 'polypeptide(L)'
;MVVQHNLTAMNSNRMLGVTTGSQAKSTEKLSSGYKINRAADDAAGLAISEKMRRQIRGLTQASANAQDGISCVQTAEGALNEVHDMLQRMNELAVKAANGTNQSDDKGYIQSEIDQLASEITRTANDTKFNKMGLLDGTNTSFTLQVGAEKGQTITVGLSKMDASTLGVNALTISDSASIEAIDAAIQSVSKFRSDLGAVQNRLEHTIKNLDNVVENTTSAESSIRDTDMASEMVKYANNNILAQAGQSMLAQANQANQGVLSLLQ
;
A
#
# COMPACT_ATOMS: atom_id res chain seq x y z
N MET A 1 55.43 -11.11 -45.77
CA MET A 1 55.13 -10.45 -44.46
C MET A 1 55.13 -8.94 -44.69
N VAL A 2 54.10 -8.26 -44.21
CA VAL A 2 54.03 -6.81 -44.33
C VAL A 2 54.57 -6.21 -43.05
N VAL A 3 55.78 -5.59 -43.10
CA VAL A 3 56.49 -5.08 -41.93
C VAL A 3 55.94 -3.77 -41.40
N GLN A 4 55.33 -2.94 -42.31
CA GLN A 4 54.77 -1.64 -41.96
C GLN A 4 53.44 -1.73 -41.18
N HIS A 5 52.64 -2.79 -41.32
CA HIS A 5 51.35 -2.97 -40.64
C HIS A 5 51.27 -4.34 -40.01
N ASN A 6 51.28 -4.38 -38.65
CA ASN A 6 51.09 -5.62 -37.90
C ASN A 6 49.58 -5.95 -37.77
N LEU A 7 49.02 -6.59 -38.81
CA LEU A 7 47.59 -6.96 -38.86
C LEU A 7 47.22 -7.92 -37.72
N THR A 8 48.13 -8.77 -37.28
CA THR A 8 47.89 -9.70 -36.17
C THR A 8 47.75 -8.97 -34.86
N ALA A 9 48.64 -7.99 -34.60
CA ALA A 9 48.56 -7.18 -33.37
C ALA A 9 47.30 -6.25 -33.40
N MET A 10 46.96 -5.70 -34.56
CA MET A 10 45.74 -4.89 -34.71
C MET A 10 44.46 -5.70 -34.46
N ASN A 11 44.41 -6.94 -34.98
CA ASN A 11 43.25 -7.84 -34.69
C ASN A 11 43.21 -8.26 -33.22
N SER A 12 44.37 -8.61 -32.62
CA SER A 12 44.43 -8.93 -31.21
C SER A 12 44.01 -7.76 -30.32
N ASN A 13 44.42 -6.55 -30.62
CA ASN A 13 44.00 -5.33 -29.89
C ASN A 13 42.51 -5.07 -30.03
N ARG A 14 41.95 -5.25 -31.24
CA ARG A 14 40.50 -5.13 -31.43
C ARG A 14 39.71 -6.15 -30.62
N MET A 15 40.15 -7.43 -30.60
CA MET A 15 39.52 -8.48 -29.81
C MET A 15 39.68 -8.25 -28.32
N LEU A 16 40.82 -7.76 -27.86
CA LEU A 16 41.03 -7.35 -26.49
C LEU A 16 40.05 -6.22 -26.10
N GLY A 17 39.87 -5.23 -26.96
CA GLY A 17 38.86 -4.15 -26.73
C GLY A 17 37.43 -4.66 -26.60
N VAL A 18 37.02 -5.64 -27.40
CA VAL A 18 35.70 -6.30 -27.30
C VAL A 18 35.57 -7.05 -25.97
N THR A 19 36.63 -7.82 -25.58
CA THR A 19 36.64 -8.62 -24.35
C THR A 19 36.57 -7.72 -23.12
N THR A 20 37.38 -6.66 -23.06
CA THR A 20 37.37 -5.69 -21.94
C THR A 20 36.04 -4.95 -21.85
N GLY A 21 35.43 -4.61 -23.00
CA GLY A 21 34.08 -4.03 -23.04
C GLY A 21 33.01 -5.00 -22.49
N SER A 22 33.08 -6.29 -22.85
CA SER A 22 32.20 -7.33 -22.31
C SER A 22 32.40 -7.55 -20.81
N GLN A 23 33.65 -7.55 -20.35
CA GLN A 23 33.99 -7.65 -18.94
C GLN A 23 33.42 -6.48 -18.13
N ALA A 24 33.54 -5.25 -18.62
CA ALA A 24 32.99 -4.06 -17.98
C ALA A 24 31.45 -4.14 -17.85
N LYS A 25 30.76 -4.64 -18.89
CA LYS A 25 29.30 -4.88 -18.85
C LYS A 25 28.93 -5.96 -17.83
N SER A 26 29.65 -7.06 -17.77
CA SER A 26 29.42 -8.10 -16.75
C SER A 26 29.66 -7.56 -15.34
N THR A 27 30.68 -6.73 -15.14
CA THR A 27 30.93 -6.05 -13.87
C THR A 27 29.77 -5.12 -13.47
N GLU A 28 29.26 -4.35 -14.41
CA GLU A 28 28.11 -3.46 -14.20
C GLU A 28 26.87 -4.26 -13.75
N LYS A 29 26.57 -5.38 -14.42
CA LYS A 29 25.45 -6.27 -14.06
C LYS A 29 25.63 -6.95 -12.71
N LEU A 30 26.82 -7.44 -12.42
CA LEU A 30 27.14 -8.06 -11.14
C LEU A 30 27.07 -7.06 -9.98
N SER A 31 27.48 -5.82 -10.20
CA SER A 31 27.45 -4.77 -9.19
C SER A 31 26.04 -4.23 -8.93
N SER A 32 25.20 -4.13 -9.97
CA SER A 32 23.82 -3.63 -9.85
C SER A 32 22.82 -4.71 -9.47
N GLY A 33 23.11 -5.98 -9.78
CA GLY A 33 22.16 -7.09 -9.70
C GLY A 33 21.15 -7.13 -10.85
N TYR A 34 21.21 -6.16 -11.78
CA TYR A 34 20.25 -6.04 -12.88
C TYR A 34 20.86 -6.46 -14.22
N LYS A 35 20.06 -7.18 -15.01
CA LYS A 35 20.35 -7.54 -16.39
C LYS A 35 20.23 -6.33 -17.32
N ILE A 36 19.27 -5.44 -17.04
CA ILE A 36 18.98 -4.22 -17.79
C ILE A 36 19.30 -3.01 -16.93
N ASN A 37 20.44 -2.37 -17.19
CA ASN A 37 20.89 -1.16 -16.50
C ASN A 37 20.61 0.10 -17.31
N ARG A 38 20.71 0.02 -18.63
CA ARG A 38 20.59 1.16 -19.54
C ARG A 38 19.56 0.87 -20.62
N ALA A 39 18.96 1.93 -21.17
CA ALA A 39 18.03 1.81 -22.28
C ALA A 39 18.65 1.14 -23.54
N ALA A 40 19.99 1.24 -23.67
CA ALA A 40 20.74 0.59 -24.73
C ALA A 40 20.85 -0.93 -24.59
N ASP A 41 20.63 -1.50 -23.41
CA ASP A 41 20.68 -2.95 -23.17
C ASP A 41 19.42 -3.63 -23.70
N ASP A 42 18.24 -3.07 -23.33
CA ASP A 42 16.92 -3.47 -23.79
C ASP A 42 15.92 -2.35 -23.52
N ALA A 43 15.57 -1.57 -24.54
CA ALA A 43 14.65 -0.44 -24.41
C ALA A 43 13.21 -0.90 -24.10
N ALA A 44 12.78 -2.04 -24.66
CA ALA A 44 11.43 -2.56 -24.44
C ALA A 44 11.30 -3.14 -23.04
N GLY A 45 12.25 -3.98 -22.60
CA GLY A 45 12.29 -4.56 -21.27
C GLY A 45 12.39 -3.48 -20.18
N LEU A 46 13.19 -2.43 -20.41
CA LEU A 46 13.27 -1.30 -19.48
C LEU A 46 11.93 -0.58 -19.35
N ALA A 47 11.26 -0.28 -20.46
CA ALA A 47 9.97 0.42 -20.45
C ALA A 47 8.88 -0.40 -19.73
N ILE A 48 8.87 -1.73 -19.91
CA ILE A 48 7.94 -2.64 -19.24
C ILE A 48 8.26 -2.69 -17.74
N SER A 49 9.53 -2.87 -17.35
CA SER A 49 9.94 -2.93 -15.95
C SER A 49 9.62 -1.63 -15.20
N GLU A 50 9.82 -0.47 -15.80
CA GLU A 50 9.46 0.82 -15.19
C GLU A 50 7.94 1.00 -15.03
N LYS A 51 7.12 0.47 -15.97
CA LYS A 51 5.66 0.42 -15.80
C LYS A 51 5.27 -0.49 -14.64
N MET A 52 5.88 -1.68 -14.54
CA MET A 52 5.63 -2.62 -13.42
C MET A 52 6.05 -2.02 -12.08
N ARG A 53 7.21 -1.38 -12.00
CA ARG A 53 7.68 -0.69 -10.79
C ARG A 53 6.75 0.44 -10.36
N ARG A 54 6.25 1.23 -11.31
CA ARG A 54 5.23 2.24 -11.02
C ARG A 54 3.96 1.59 -10.46
N GLN A 55 3.53 0.48 -11.05
CA GLN A 55 2.35 -0.27 -10.59
C GLN A 55 2.57 -0.84 -9.19
N ILE A 56 3.72 -1.49 -8.93
CA ILE A 56 4.08 -2.02 -7.61
C ILE A 56 4.01 -0.92 -6.54
N ARG A 57 4.68 0.22 -6.79
CA ARG A 57 4.66 1.35 -5.84
C ARG A 57 3.24 1.90 -5.62
N GLY A 58 2.44 1.99 -6.69
CA GLY A 58 1.05 2.43 -6.61
C GLY A 58 0.18 1.47 -5.80
N LEU A 59 0.32 0.17 -5.99
CA LEU A 59 -0.42 -0.86 -5.26
C LEU A 59 0.02 -0.96 -3.80
N THR A 60 1.32 -0.82 -3.51
CA THR A 60 1.82 -0.77 -2.13
C THR A 60 1.25 0.43 -1.39
N GLN A 61 1.20 1.61 -2.03
CA GLN A 61 0.57 2.78 -1.43
C GLN A 61 -0.94 2.57 -1.26
N ALA A 62 -1.60 1.90 -2.21
CA ALA A 62 -3.02 1.58 -2.11
C ALA A 62 -3.32 0.62 -0.95
N SER A 63 -2.44 -0.36 -0.68
CA SER A 63 -2.53 -1.23 0.49
C SER A 63 -2.40 -0.42 1.79
N ALA A 64 -1.46 0.52 1.87
CA ALA A 64 -1.33 1.43 3.00
C ALA A 64 -2.59 2.32 3.18
N ASN A 65 -3.14 2.88 2.10
CA ASN A 65 -4.37 3.67 2.15
C ASN A 65 -5.57 2.84 2.63
N ALA A 66 -5.64 1.56 2.25
CA ALA A 66 -6.69 0.66 2.74
C ALA A 66 -6.53 0.38 4.25
N GLN A 67 -5.30 0.25 4.74
CA GLN A 67 -5.01 0.10 6.17
C GLN A 67 -5.40 1.35 6.97
N ASP A 68 -5.11 2.54 6.44
CA ASP A 68 -5.56 3.81 7.03
C ASP A 68 -7.10 3.88 7.07
N GLY A 69 -7.75 3.38 6.02
CA GLY A 69 -9.20 3.27 5.95
C GLY A 69 -9.77 2.35 7.03
N ILE A 70 -9.15 1.20 7.29
CA ILE A 70 -9.53 0.29 8.36
C ILE A 70 -9.40 1.00 9.71
N SER A 71 -8.30 1.71 9.96
CA SER A 71 -8.09 2.45 11.21
C SER A 71 -9.15 3.54 11.43
N CYS A 72 -9.56 4.22 10.36
CA CYS A 72 -10.63 5.20 10.39
C CYS A 72 -11.99 4.57 10.74
N VAL A 73 -12.32 3.42 10.12
CA VAL A 73 -13.55 2.67 10.39
C VAL A 73 -13.57 2.17 11.83
N GLN A 74 -12.47 1.61 12.32
CA GLN A 74 -12.34 1.13 13.70
C GLN A 74 -12.50 2.26 14.74
N THR A 75 -12.02 3.47 14.42
CA THR A 75 -12.22 4.63 15.29
C THR A 75 -13.70 5.01 15.36
N ALA A 76 -14.41 4.99 14.24
CA ALA A 76 -15.86 5.24 14.21
C ALA A 76 -16.64 4.14 14.92
N GLU A 77 -16.26 2.87 14.72
CA GLU A 77 -16.91 1.73 15.38
C GLU A 77 -16.73 1.76 16.91
N GLY A 78 -15.55 2.12 17.39
CA GLY A 78 -15.29 2.27 18.84
C GLY A 78 -16.21 3.32 19.46
N ALA A 79 -16.37 4.49 18.82
CA ALA A 79 -17.28 5.51 19.30
C ALA A 79 -18.75 5.07 19.23
N LEU A 80 -19.14 4.33 18.18
CA LEU A 80 -20.50 3.79 18.07
C LEU A 80 -20.80 2.71 19.09
N ASN A 81 -19.80 1.98 19.57
CA ASN A 81 -19.97 1.04 20.66
C ASN A 81 -20.34 1.76 21.95
N GLU A 82 -19.67 2.86 22.29
CA GLU A 82 -20.01 3.69 23.45
C GLU A 82 -21.42 4.30 23.31
N VAL A 83 -21.78 4.77 22.11
CA VAL A 83 -23.14 5.26 21.84
C VAL A 83 -24.17 4.15 22.03
N HIS A 84 -23.87 2.93 21.61
CA HIS A 84 -24.77 1.77 21.78
C HIS A 84 -24.98 1.44 23.25
N ASP A 85 -23.90 1.43 24.06
CA ASP A 85 -23.99 1.17 25.49
C ASP A 85 -24.80 2.28 26.22
N MET A 86 -24.62 3.55 25.83
CA MET A 86 -25.43 4.66 26.35
C MET A 86 -26.91 4.51 25.98
N LEU A 87 -27.23 4.10 24.76
CA LEU A 87 -28.61 3.84 24.34
C LEU A 87 -29.23 2.66 25.09
N GLN A 88 -28.49 1.59 25.33
CA GLN A 88 -28.96 0.48 26.18
C GLN A 88 -29.26 0.96 27.60
N ARG A 89 -28.40 1.80 28.19
CA ARG A 89 -28.64 2.40 29.49
C ARG A 89 -29.88 3.29 29.48
N MET A 90 -30.08 4.07 28.43
CA MET A 90 -31.33 4.85 28.28
C MET A 90 -32.56 3.97 28.20
N ASN A 91 -32.49 2.81 27.54
CA ASN A 91 -33.59 1.86 27.45
C ASN A 91 -33.93 1.27 28.84
N GLU A 92 -32.90 0.85 29.63
CA GLU A 92 -33.12 0.40 31.02
C GLU A 92 -33.83 1.46 31.83
N LEU A 93 -33.41 2.71 31.74
CA LEU A 93 -34.00 3.84 32.44
C LEU A 93 -35.43 4.12 32.00
N ALA A 94 -35.71 4.05 30.72
CA ALA A 94 -37.04 4.21 30.16
C ALA A 94 -37.99 3.11 30.64
N VAL A 95 -37.58 1.85 30.63
CA VAL A 95 -38.34 0.74 31.14
C VAL A 95 -38.59 0.89 32.69
N LYS A 96 -37.57 1.33 33.44
CA LYS A 96 -37.70 1.64 34.85
C LYS A 96 -38.75 2.75 35.12
N ALA A 97 -38.69 3.80 34.32
CA ALA A 97 -39.61 4.95 34.46
C ALA A 97 -41.08 4.60 34.09
N ALA A 98 -41.26 3.65 33.17
CA ALA A 98 -42.59 3.16 32.76
C ALA A 98 -43.30 2.39 33.85
N ASN A 99 -42.56 1.95 34.89
CA ASN A 99 -43.19 1.25 36.01
C ASN A 99 -44.10 2.22 36.83
N GLY A 100 -45.34 1.83 37.05
CA GLY A 100 -46.33 2.58 37.81
C GLY A 100 -46.04 2.78 39.30
N THR A 101 -44.98 2.14 39.83
CA THR A 101 -44.55 2.32 41.23
C THR A 101 -43.73 3.59 41.47
N ASN A 102 -43.24 4.23 40.43
CA ASN A 102 -42.39 5.43 40.51
C ASN A 102 -43.25 6.70 40.66
N GLN A 103 -42.89 7.52 41.64
CA GLN A 103 -43.50 8.84 41.82
C GLN A 103 -42.96 9.86 40.83
N SER A 104 -43.62 11.03 40.77
CA SER A 104 -43.24 12.11 39.82
C SER A 104 -41.78 12.56 40.01
N ASP A 105 -41.33 12.65 41.26
CA ASP A 105 -39.96 13.08 41.58
C ASP A 105 -38.91 12.04 41.12
N ASP A 106 -39.21 10.73 41.29
CA ASP A 106 -38.36 9.64 40.82
C ASP A 106 -38.21 9.66 39.30
N LYS A 107 -39.32 9.91 38.59
CA LYS A 107 -39.29 10.09 37.11
C LYS A 107 -38.45 11.30 36.71
N GLY A 108 -38.50 12.40 37.49
CA GLY A 108 -37.66 13.57 37.28
C GLY A 108 -36.15 13.26 37.37
N TYR A 109 -35.73 12.45 38.33
CA TYR A 109 -34.34 12.04 38.44
C TYR A 109 -33.92 11.16 37.27
N ILE A 110 -34.77 10.22 36.82
CA ILE A 110 -34.50 9.37 35.69
C ILE A 110 -34.43 10.21 34.38
N GLN A 111 -35.32 11.21 34.22
CA GLN A 111 -35.26 12.10 33.11
C GLN A 111 -33.95 12.87 33.02
N SER A 112 -33.47 13.38 34.17
CA SER A 112 -32.17 14.07 34.21
C SER A 112 -31.00 13.16 33.77
N GLU A 113 -31.00 11.86 34.14
CA GLU A 113 -29.97 10.92 33.69
C GLU A 113 -30.05 10.69 32.19
N ILE A 114 -31.24 10.54 31.61
CA ILE A 114 -31.43 10.39 30.17
C ILE A 114 -30.99 11.63 29.41
N ASP A 115 -31.29 12.84 29.87
CA ASP A 115 -30.88 14.09 29.26
C ASP A 115 -29.34 14.23 29.25
N GLN A 116 -28.66 13.77 30.33
CA GLN A 116 -27.20 13.74 30.36
C GLN A 116 -26.62 12.71 29.39
N LEU A 117 -27.21 11.51 29.28
CA LEU A 117 -26.79 10.50 28.30
C LEU A 117 -27.00 10.98 26.86
N ALA A 118 -28.11 11.66 26.55
CA ALA A 118 -28.36 12.26 25.24
C ALA A 118 -27.33 13.35 24.89
N SER A 119 -26.96 14.16 25.90
CA SER A 119 -25.90 15.17 25.74
C SER A 119 -24.53 14.52 25.48
N GLU A 120 -24.22 13.42 26.18
CA GLU A 120 -22.96 12.68 26.00
C GLU A 120 -22.91 11.97 24.64
N ILE A 121 -24.00 11.40 24.14
CA ILE A 121 -24.09 10.86 22.78
C ILE A 121 -23.76 11.95 21.76
N THR A 122 -24.34 13.15 21.92
CA THR A 122 -24.08 14.27 21.02
C THR A 122 -22.63 14.72 21.11
N ARG A 123 -22.02 14.77 22.30
CA ARG A 123 -20.62 15.09 22.50
C ARG A 123 -19.73 14.05 21.83
N THR A 124 -19.98 12.77 22.07
CA THR A 124 -19.21 11.66 21.45
C THR A 124 -19.27 11.73 19.93
N ALA A 125 -20.44 11.99 19.36
CA ALA A 125 -20.60 12.13 17.92
C ALA A 125 -19.80 13.32 17.34
N ASN A 126 -19.73 14.45 18.03
CA ASN A 126 -19.01 15.64 17.59
C ASN A 126 -17.49 15.55 17.82
N ASP A 127 -17.06 14.88 18.87
CA ASP A 127 -15.65 14.77 19.24
C ASP A 127 -14.94 13.64 18.50
N THR A 128 -15.67 12.67 17.96
CA THR A 128 -15.08 11.55 17.21
C THR A 128 -14.53 12.02 15.88
N LYS A 129 -13.21 12.14 15.82
CA LYS A 129 -12.48 12.63 14.64
C LYS A 129 -11.32 11.70 14.30
N PHE A 130 -11.08 11.53 13.02
CA PHE A 130 -9.87 10.91 12.49
C PHE A 130 -9.11 11.96 11.66
N ASN A 131 -7.88 12.27 12.05
CA ASN A 131 -7.08 13.33 11.40
C ASN A 131 -7.87 14.64 11.19
N LYS A 132 -8.57 15.13 12.22
CA LYS A 132 -9.45 16.33 12.20
C LYS A 132 -10.71 16.21 11.35
N MET A 133 -10.95 15.11 10.69
CA MET A 133 -12.18 14.84 9.94
C MET A 133 -13.22 14.25 10.90
N GLY A 134 -14.36 14.90 11.04
CA GLY A 134 -15.50 14.39 11.81
C GLY A 134 -16.08 13.15 11.14
N LEU A 135 -16.32 12.10 11.93
CA LEU A 135 -16.82 10.84 11.42
C LEU A 135 -18.31 10.63 11.67
N LEU A 136 -18.84 11.20 12.75
CA LEU A 136 -20.22 10.99 13.21
C LEU A 136 -21.02 12.31 13.34
N ASP A 137 -20.38 13.45 13.07
CA ASP A 137 -20.97 14.79 13.21
C ASP A 137 -21.86 15.20 12.02
N GLY A 138 -21.81 14.44 10.91
CA GLY A 138 -22.56 14.73 9.69
C GLY A 138 -21.97 15.81 8.80
N THR A 139 -20.80 16.37 9.12
CA THR A 139 -20.09 17.30 8.23
C THR A 139 -19.60 16.59 6.98
N ASN A 140 -19.22 15.33 7.12
CA ASN A 140 -18.84 14.47 6.02
C ASN A 140 -19.85 13.33 5.86
N THR A 141 -20.40 13.18 4.65
CA THR A 141 -21.35 12.09 4.33
C THR A 141 -20.64 10.84 3.80
N SER A 142 -19.43 10.98 3.32
CA SER A 142 -18.62 9.88 2.83
C SER A 142 -17.17 10.31 2.66
N PHE A 143 -16.26 9.36 2.70
CA PHE A 143 -14.89 9.55 2.23
C PHE A 143 -14.50 8.45 1.26
N THR A 144 -13.57 8.77 0.37
CA THR A 144 -13.15 7.88 -0.71
C THR A 144 -11.71 7.49 -0.52
N LEU A 145 -11.45 6.18 -0.49
CA LEU A 145 -10.12 5.60 -0.40
C LEU A 145 -9.65 5.18 -1.77
N GLN A 146 -8.47 5.61 -2.18
CA GLN A 146 -7.81 5.12 -3.39
C GLN A 146 -7.12 3.79 -3.06
N VAL A 147 -7.72 2.69 -3.53
CA VAL A 147 -7.29 1.31 -3.24
C VAL A 147 -6.68 0.61 -4.46
N GLY A 148 -6.18 1.38 -5.41
CA GLY A 148 -5.51 0.85 -6.58
C GLY A 148 -4.57 1.84 -7.22
N ALA A 149 -3.71 1.37 -8.14
CA ALA A 149 -2.68 2.16 -8.81
C ALA A 149 -3.23 3.08 -9.91
N GLU A 150 -4.49 2.90 -10.34
CA GLU A 150 -5.09 3.63 -11.45
C GLU A 150 -6.26 4.49 -11.00
N LYS A 151 -6.57 5.52 -11.80
CA LYS A 151 -7.70 6.42 -11.55
C LYS A 151 -9.01 5.63 -11.53
N GLY A 152 -9.84 5.88 -10.52
CA GLY A 152 -11.17 5.27 -10.39
C GLY A 152 -11.20 3.96 -9.60
N GLN A 153 -10.05 3.42 -9.17
CA GLN A 153 -9.99 2.27 -8.28
C GLN A 153 -10.16 2.71 -6.83
N THR A 154 -11.40 3.03 -6.47
CA THR A 154 -11.72 3.61 -5.16
C THR A 154 -12.77 2.80 -4.42
N ILE A 155 -12.70 2.82 -3.10
CA ILE A 155 -13.76 2.36 -2.20
C ILE A 155 -14.29 3.58 -1.46
N THR A 156 -15.61 3.82 -1.57
CA THR A 156 -16.28 4.86 -0.82
C THR A 156 -16.84 4.28 0.45
N VAL A 157 -16.56 4.92 1.56
CA VAL A 157 -17.10 4.63 2.89
C VAL A 157 -18.15 5.67 3.20
N GLY A 158 -19.39 5.24 3.39
CA GLY A 158 -20.48 6.12 3.82
C GLY A 158 -20.33 6.46 5.30
N LEU A 159 -20.56 7.72 5.63
CA LEU A 159 -20.64 8.20 7.01
C LEU A 159 -22.06 8.71 7.26
N SER A 160 -22.53 8.54 8.49
CA SER A 160 -23.86 9.00 8.89
C SER A 160 -23.74 9.81 10.18
N LYS A 161 -24.57 10.84 10.27
CA LYS A 161 -24.71 11.62 11.49
C LYS A 161 -25.37 10.78 12.58
N MET A 162 -24.73 10.64 13.74
CA MET A 162 -25.16 9.80 14.85
C MET A 162 -25.26 10.58 16.17
N ASP A 163 -25.77 11.81 16.10
CA ASP A 163 -26.06 12.61 17.27
C ASP A 163 -27.46 12.28 17.86
N ALA A 164 -27.72 12.68 19.08
CA ALA A 164 -28.97 12.41 19.76
C ALA A 164 -30.21 12.98 19.01
N SER A 165 -30.03 14.05 18.25
CA SER A 165 -31.16 14.65 17.48
C SER A 165 -31.49 13.81 16.24
N THR A 166 -30.52 13.28 15.54
CA THR A 166 -30.73 12.40 14.38
C THR A 166 -31.27 11.03 14.79
N LEU A 167 -30.81 10.54 15.96
CA LEU A 167 -31.30 9.30 16.53
C LEU A 167 -32.71 9.44 17.16
N GLY A 168 -33.23 10.66 17.27
CA GLY A 168 -34.56 10.92 17.85
C GLY A 168 -34.63 10.80 19.36
N VAL A 169 -33.48 10.81 20.05
CA VAL A 169 -33.40 10.62 21.51
C VAL A 169 -33.12 11.91 22.29
N ASN A 170 -33.05 13.06 21.63
CA ASN A 170 -32.64 14.35 22.23
C ASN A 170 -33.72 14.98 23.15
N ALA A 171 -34.98 14.65 23.01
CA ALA A 171 -36.07 15.26 23.77
C ALA A 171 -37.11 14.21 24.20
N LEU A 172 -36.64 13.07 24.64
CA LEU A 172 -37.53 12.00 25.09
C LEU A 172 -38.12 12.36 26.44
N THR A 173 -39.44 12.39 26.51
CA THR A 173 -40.20 12.52 27.79
C THR A 173 -40.59 11.14 28.26
N ILE A 174 -40.12 10.71 29.40
CA ILE A 174 -40.21 9.32 29.90
C ILE A 174 -41.66 8.98 30.37
N SER A 175 -42.64 9.74 29.99
CA SER A 175 -44.04 9.47 30.44
C SER A 175 -44.76 8.42 29.61
N ASP A 176 -44.21 8.00 28.44
CA ASP A 176 -44.92 7.14 27.48
C ASP A 176 -44.05 5.96 26.99
N SER A 177 -44.74 4.87 26.60
CA SER A 177 -44.14 3.74 25.86
C SER A 177 -43.49 4.14 24.56
N ALA A 178 -43.85 5.28 23.98
CA ALA A 178 -43.25 5.87 22.78
C ALA A 178 -41.74 6.17 22.96
N SER A 179 -41.29 6.48 24.19
CA SER A 179 -39.87 6.70 24.48
C SER A 179 -39.02 5.40 24.32
N ILE A 180 -39.59 4.25 24.67
CA ILE A 180 -38.91 2.93 24.50
C ILE A 180 -38.79 2.61 23.02
N GLU A 181 -39.84 2.81 22.23
CA GLU A 181 -39.83 2.59 20.78
C GLU A 181 -38.82 3.49 20.07
N ALA A 182 -38.71 4.75 20.48
CA ALA A 182 -37.71 5.69 19.92
C ALA A 182 -36.27 5.25 20.22
N ILE A 183 -36.00 4.77 21.44
CA ILE A 183 -34.68 4.26 21.82
C ILE A 183 -34.37 2.96 21.06
N ASP A 184 -35.32 2.06 20.90
CA ASP A 184 -35.15 0.84 20.13
C ASP A 184 -34.85 1.14 18.65
N ALA A 185 -35.53 2.12 18.05
CA ALA A 185 -35.25 2.59 16.69
C ALA A 185 -33.83 3.18 16.58
N ALA A 186 -33.38 3.92 17.59
CA ALA A 186 -32.02 4.44 17.66
C ALA A 186 -30.98 3.31 17.74
N ILE A 187 -31.20 2.31 18.59
CA ILE A 187 -30.34 1.13 18.71
C ILE A 187 -30.26 0.38 17.37
N GLN A 188 -31.37 0.19 16.68
CA GLN A 188 -31.39 -0.44 15.36
C GLN A 188 -30.60 0.37 14.34
N SER A 189 -30.72 1.70 14.34
CA SER A 189 -30.01 2.60 13.44
C SER A 189 -28.50 2.53 13.67
N VAL A 190 -28.05 2.59 14.91
CA VAL A 190 -26.63 2.44 15.27
C VAL A 190 -26.12 1.04 14.89
N SER A 191 -26.88 -0.02 15.18
CA SER A 191 -26.50 -1.40 14.83
C SER A 191 -26.39 -1.61 13.33
N LYS A 192 -27.31 -1.03 12.56
CA LYS A 192 -27.23 -1.07 11.09
C LYS A 192 -25.98 -0.38 10.57
N PHE A 193 -25.68 0.81 11.08
CA PHE A 193 -24.51 1.55 10.64
C PHE A 193 -23.20 0.84 11.03
N ARG A 194 -23.13 0.24 12.22
CA ARG A 194 -21.99 -0.61 12.62
C ARG A 194 -21.84 -1.81 11.68
N SER A 195 -22.93 -2.46 11.28
CA SER A 195 -22.89 -3.55 10.30
C SER A 195 -22.38 -3.09 8.95
N ASP A 196 -22.78 -1.91 8.47
CA ASP A 196 -22.28 -1.35 7.21
C ASP A 196 -20.77 -1.06 7.29
N LEU A 197 -20.29 -0.50 8.41
CA LEU A 197 -18.86 -0.27 8.65
C LEU A 197 -18.08 -1.58 8.71
N GLY A 198 -18.58 -2.60 9.39
CA GLY A 198 -17.97 -3.93 9.45
C GLY A 198 -17.90 -4.59 8.06
N ALA A 199 -18.92 -4.43 7.23
CA ALA A 199 -18.89 -4.89 5.84
C ALA A 199 -17.81 -4.19 5.01
N VAL A 200 -17.62 -2.88 5.22
CA VAL A 200 -16.55 -2.12 4.56
C VAL A 200 -15.19 -2.57 5.05
N GLN A 201 -15.02 -2.81 6.35
CA GLN A 201 -13.76 -3.34 6.89
C GLN A 201 -13.39 -4.67 6.23
N ASN A 202 -14.31 -5.63 6.17
CA ASN A 202 -14.09 -6.90 5.50
C ASN A 202 -13.70 -6.72 4.02
N ARG A 203 -14.36 -5.79 3.31
CA ARG A 203 -14.00 -5.46 1.92
C ARG A 203 -12.58 -4.93 1.81
N LEU A 204 -12.16 -4.04 2.71
CA LEU A 204 -10.81 -3.49 2.74
C LEU A 204 -9.77 -4.58 3.02
N GLU A 205 -10.02 -5.48 3.98
CA GLU A 205 -9.13 -6.61 4.28
C GLU A 205 -8.96 -7.54 3.08
N HIS A 206 -10.05 -7.87 2.38
CA HIS A 206 -9.98 -8.66 1.15
C HIS A 206 -9.25 -7.91 0.03
N THR A 207 -9.44 -6.60 -0.04
CA THR A 207 -8.72 -5.76 -1.01
C THR A 207 -7.22 -5.77 -0.74
N ILE A 208 -6.79 -5.60 0.52
CA ILE A 208 -5.37 -5.68 0.92
C ILE A 208 -4.77 -7.03 0.48
N LYS A 209 -5.41 -8.14 0.82
CA LYS A 209 -4.94 -9.48 0.43
C LYS A 209 -4.80 -9.63 -1.10
N ASN A 210 -5.74 -9.07 -1.85
CA ASN A 210 -5.67 -9.08 -3.31
C ASN A 210 -4.52 -8.20 -3.83
N LEU A 211 -4.37 -6.99 -3.27
CA LEU A 211 -3.27 -6.07 -3.63
C LEU A 211 -1.90 -6.69 -3.37
N ASP A 212 -1.72 -7.33 -2.22
CA ASP A 212 -0.47 -7.99 -1.85
C ASP A 212 -0.13 -9.12 -2.84
N ASN A 213 -1.10 -9.95 -3.21
CA ASN A 213 -0.93 -10.99 -4.23
C ASN A 213 -0.55 -10.40 -5.60
N VAL A 214 -1.18 -9.30 -6.01
CA VAL A 214 -0.86 -8.63 -7.28
C VAL A 214 0.53 -8.01 -7.23
N VAL A 215 0.92 -7.41 -6.11
CA VAL A 215 2.27 -6.86 -5.88
C VAL A 215 3.31 -7.97 -5.98
N GLU A 216 3.11 -9.10 -5.31
CA GLU A 216 4.02 -10.26 -5.34
C GLU A 216 4.20 -10.79 -6.76
N ASN A 217 3.10 -11.05 -7.46
CA ASN A 217 3.15 -11.54 -8.84
C ASN A 217 3.80 -10.54 -9.80
N THR A 218 3.50 -9.26 -9.65
CA THR A 218 4.09 -8.20 -10.50
C THR A 218 5.57 -8.03 -10.20
N THR A 219 5.99 -8.15 -8.93
CA THR A 219 7.40 -8.12 -8.52
C THR A 219 8.15 -9.31 -9.09
N SER A 220 7.57 -10.51 -9.05
CA SER A 220 8.16 -11.71 -9.65
C SER A 220 8.32 -11.57 -11.17
N ALA A 221 7.32 -10.98 -11.84
CA ALA A 221 7.40 -10.72 -13.28
C ALA A 221 8.46 -9.64 -13.62
N GLU A 222 8.55 -8.58 -12.81
CA GLU A 222 9.58 -7.53 -12.96
C GLU A 222 10.97 -8.10 -12.75
N SER A 223 11.17 -8.91 -11.72
CA SER A 223 12.43 -9.61 -11.44
C SER A 223 12.87 -10.48 -12.63
N SER A 224 11.95 -11.23 -13.23
CA SER A 224 12.24 -12.06 -14.41
C SER A 224 12.73 -11.25 -15.63
N ILE A 225 12.28 -10.01 -15.75
CA ILE A 225 12.69 -9.11 -16.84
C ILE A 225 14.01 -8.41 -16.53
N ARG A 226 14.16 -7.90 -15.32
CA ARG A 226 15.22 -6.95 -14.97
C ARG A 226 16.39 -7.55 -14.19
N ASP A 227 16.16 -8.57 -13.37
CA ASP A 227 17.20 -9.11 -12.53
C ASP A 227 18.15 -10.02 -13.31
N THR A 228 19.40 -10.09 -12.87
CA THR A 228 20.40 -10.94 -13.49
C THR A 228 20.57 -12.23 -12.70
N ASP A 229 20.79 -13.33 -13.41
CA ASP A 229 21.30 -14.56 -12.80
C ASP A 229 22.77 -14.35 -12.47
N MET A 230 23.05 -14.14 -11.19
CA MET A 230 24.41 -13.88 -10.68
C MET A 230 25.38 -15.02 -10.98
N ALA A 231 24.92 -16.29 -10.93
CA ALA A 231 25.77 -17.44 -11.16
C ALA A 231 26.24 -17.49 -12.62
N SER A 232 25.31 -17.33 -13.56
CA SER A 232 25.64 -17.33 -14.99
C SER A 232 26.47 -16.11 -15.40
N GLU A 233 26.23 -14.94 -14.81
CA GLU A 233 27.01 -13.74 -15.12
C GLU A 233 28.42 -13.77 -14.51
N MET A 234 28.61 -14.38 -13.33
CA MET A 234 29.95 -14.64 -12.75
C MET A 234 30.78 -15.57 -13.64
N VAL A 235 30.17 -16.60 -14.23
CA VAL A 235 30.89 -17.48 -15.20
C VAL A 235 31.31 -16.68 -16.43
N LYS A 236 30.45 -15.81 -16.98
CA LYS A 236 30.80 -14.94 -18.09
C LYS A 236 31.91 -13.95 -17.73
N TYR A 237 31.84 -13.36 -16.53
CA TYR A 237 32.91 -12.48 -16.04
C TYR A 237 34.26 -13.21 -15.93
N ALA A 238 34.27 -14.41 -15.33
CA ALA A 238 35.49 -15.22 -15.20
C ALA A 238 36.09 -15.58 -16.57
N ASN A 239 35.25 -16.00 -17.53
CA ASN A 239 35.66 -16.29 -18.88
C ASN A 239 36.26 -15.06 -19.58
N ASN A 240 35.58 -13.90 -19.46
CA ASN A 240 36.08 -12.64 -20.06
C ASN A 240 37.40 -12.20 -19.41
N ASN A 241 37.59 -12.41 -18.12
CA ASN A 241 38.85 -12.13 -17.43
C ASN A 241 40.01 -13.00 -17.94
N ILE A 242 39.78 -14.31 -18.09
CA ILE A 242 40.76 -15.22 -18.67
C ILE A 242 41.09 -14.81 -20.12
N LEU A 243 40.07 -14.51 -20.93
CA LEU A 243 40.27 -14.08 -22.33
C LEU A 243 41.01 -12.73 -22.41
N ALA A 244 40.77 -11.79 -21.50
CA ALA A 244 41.50 -10.53 -21.43
C ALA A 244 42.99 -10.76 -21.12
N GLN A 245 43.33 -11.64 -20.15
CA GLN A 245 44.71 -11.99 -19.84
C GLN A 245 45.39 -12.71 -21.00
N ALA A 246 44.70 -13.66 -21.64
CA ALA A 246 45.20 -14.36 -22.82
C ALA A 246 45.39 -13.38 -23.99
N GLY A 247 44.44 -12.47 -24.22
CA GLY A 247 44.55 -11.45 -25.26
C GLY A 247 45.72 -10.49 -25.09
N GLN A 248 46.02 -10.08 -23.85
CA GLN A 248 47.22 -9.29 -23.54
C GLN A 248 48.50 -10.05 -23.84
N SER A 249 48.57 -11.33 -23.46
CA SER A 249 49.73 -12.20 -23.73
C SER A 249 49.94 -12.40 -25.24
N MET A 250 48.84 -12.64 -25.99
CA MET A 250 48.89 -12.80 -27.42
C MET A 250 49.30 -11.49 -28.17
N LEU A 251 48.82 -10.32 -27.63
CA LEU A 251 49.25 -9.03 -28.17
C LEU A 251 50.76 -8.80 -27.97
N ALA A 252 51.28 -9.13 -26.78
CA ALA A 252 52.72 -9.05 -26.50
C ALA A 252 53.50 -9.98 -27.43
N GLN A 253 53.05 -11.23 -27.64
CA GLN A 253 53.67 -12.17 -28.55
C GLN A 253 53.62 -11.72 -30.00
N ALA A 254 52.53 -11.17 -30.47
CA ALA A 254 52.39 -10.62 -31.84
C ALA A 254 53.32 -9.43 -32.10
N ASN A 255 53.60 -8.61 -31.09
CA ASN A 255 54.55 -7.52 -31.17
C ASN A 255 55.99 -8.02 -31.17
N GLN A 256 56.32 -9.03 -30.35
CA GLN A 256 57.67 -9.66 -30.31
C GLN A 256 58.02 -10.38 -31.63
N ALA A 257 57.05 -11.06 -32.26
CA ALA A 257 57.26 -11.74 -33.53
C ALA A 257 57.71 -10.77 -34.65
N ASN A 258 57.16 -9.55 -34.68
CA ASN A 258 57.61 -8.55 -35.66
C ASN A 258 58.99 -7.95 -35.32
N GLN A 259 59.32 -7.81 -34.01
CA GLN A 259 60.66 -7.36 -33.61
C GLN A 259 61.74 -8.38 -33.95
N GLY A 260 61.46 -9.69 -33.80
CA GLY A 260 62.35 -10.76 -34.18
C GLY A 260 62.66 -10.78 -35.71
N VAL A 261 61.67 -10.44 -36.54
CA VAL A 261 61.86 -10.29 -37.99
C VAL A 261 62.74 -9.07 -38.31
N LEU A 262 62.55 -7.95 -37.59
CA LEU A 262 63.36 -6.73 -37.80
C LEU A 262 64.83 -6.96 -37.40
N SER A 263 65.08 -7.74 -36.33
CA SER A 263 66.44 -8.07 -35.88
C SER A 263 67.20 -9.05 -36.83
N LEU A 264 66.47 -9.79 -37.66
CA LEU A 264 67.04 -10.65 -38.70
C LEU A 264 67.36 -9.89 -40.01
N LEU A 265 66.83 -8.69 -40.17
CA LEU A 265 67.04 -7.81 -41.33
C LEU A 265 68.12 -6.72 -41.10
N GLN A 266 68.60 -6.57 -39.86
CA GLN A 266 69.77 -5.78 -39.47
C GLN A 266 71.04 -6.62 -39.41
#